data_1609dfaa3be04612951ba1a5d6d6c03d
#
_entry.id   1609dfaa3be04612951ba1a5d6d6c03d
#
_cell.length_a   1.000
_cell.length_b   1.000
_cell.length_c   1.000
_cell.angle_alpha   90.00
_cell.angle_beta   90.00
_cell.angle_gamma   90.00
#
_symmetry.space_group_name_H-M   'P 1'
#
loop_
_entity.id
_entity.type
_entity.pdbx_description
1 polymer ?
#
loop_
_entity_poly.entity_id
_entity_poly.type
_entity_poly.pdbx_seq_one_letter_code
_entity_poly.pdbx_strand_id
1 'polypeptide(L)'
;MENLIPTKTIKENGIVAIKNGIKPNSNKLIPIERKPTWLRIKSLNSPKYRELKTIVSEKKLHTVCEEAMCPNIQECWSHGTATFMLLGSVCTRACKFCAVDTGNPKGLLDKEEPLKVANSISHMNLKYAVLTSVNRDDLSDGGANHFSETVKAIKEKSPKVMIEALVPDFLGNKKSIEVIIDSNLDVFAQNLETVERLTKKVRDPRAGYGQTLDVLSSAKEYSS
;
A
#
# COMPACT_ATOMS: atom_id res chain seq x y z
N MET A 1 -3.58 -4.60 -34.51
CA MET A 1 -2.99 -4.49 -33.15
C MET A 1 -3.48 -3.16 -32.59
N GLU A 2 -4.53 -3.19 -31.79
CA GLU A 2 -4.97 -1.99 -31.08
C GLU A 2 -3.94 -1.70 -29.98
N ASN A 3 -3.16 -0.64 -30.16
CA ASN A 3 -2.36 -0.06 -29.10
C ASN A 3 -3.35 0.53 -28.09
N LEU A 4 -3.61 -0.17 -27.00
CA LEU A 4 -4.34 0.39 -25.88
C LEU A 4 -3.51 1.57 -25.33
N ILE A 5 -3.93 2.77 -25.67
CA ILE A 5 -3.36 3.99 -25.10
C ILE A 5 -3.70 3.98 -23.62
N PRO A 6 -2.71 4.13 -22.72
CA PRO A 6 -3.00 4.19 -21.29
C PRO A 6 -4.04 5.26 -20.99
N THR A 7 -5.13 4.90 -20.33
CA THR A 7 -6.21 5.84 -20.03
C THR A 7 -5.73 6.81 -18.95
N LYS A 8 -5.62 8.08 -19.29
CA LYS A 8 -5.39 9.15 -18.30
C LYS A 8 -6.70 9.47 -17.58
N THR A 9 -6.64 9.52 -16.28
CA THR A 9 -7.76 9.94 -15.41
C THR A 9 -7.35 11.17 -14.60
N ILE A 10 -8.33 12.02 -14.29
CA ILE A 10 -8.14 13.15 -13.39
C ILE A 10 -8.80 12.75 -12.06
N LYS A 11 -8.03 12.72 -10.99
CA LYS A 11 -8.53 12.44 -9.64
C LYS A 11 -9.26 13.66 -9.09
N GLU A 12 -10.07 13.50 -8.03
CA GLU A 12 -10.83 14.58 -7.37
C GLU A 12 -9.96 15.77 -6.95
N ASN A 13 -8.68 15.53 -6.63
CA ASN A 13 -7.69 16.56 -6.28
C ASN A 13 -6.95 17.17 -7.48
N GLY A 14 -7.41 16.93 -8.72
CA GLY A 14 -6.81 17.45 -9.95
C GLY A 14 -5.54 16.73 -10.41
N ILE A 15 -5.11 15.67 -9.75
CA ILE A 15 -3.94 14.90 -10.16
C ILE A 15 -4.25 14.09 -11.41
N VAL A 16 -3.42 14.23 -12.45
CA VAL A 16 -3.48 13.40 -13.65
C VAL A 16 -2.72 12.10 -13.40
N ALA A 17 -3.41 10.98 -13.53
CA ALA A 17 -2.84 9.66 -13.32
C ALA A 17 -3.15 8.70 -14.48
N ILE A 18 -2.33 7.68 -14.65
CA ILE A 18 -2.57 6.56 -15.58
C ILE A 18 -3.28 5.48 -14.77
N LYS A 19 -4.54 5.18 -15.15
CA LYS A 19 -5.36 4.19 -14.47
C LYS A 19 -4.73 2.80 -14.53
N ASN A 20 -4.70 2.10 -13.40
CA ASN A 20 -4.13 0.74 -13.25
C ASN A 20 -2.66 0.63 -13.68
N GLY A 21 -1.90 1.72 -13.64
CA GLY A 21 -0.51 1.74 -14.05
C GLY A 21 -0.30 1.48 -15.54
N ILE A 22 0.97 1.33 -15.94
CA ILE A 22 1.35 0.97 -17.32
C ILE A 22 1.43 -0.56 -17.41
N LYS A 23 0.35 -1.21 -17.86
CA LYS A 23 0.35 -2.65 -18.13
C LYS A 23 0.71 -2.94 -19.59
N PRO A 24 1.66 -3.84 -19.87
CA PRO A 24 1.87 -4.31 -21.23
C PRO A 24 0.63 -5.05 -21.70
N ASN A 25 0.17 -4.72 -22.91
CA ASN A 25 -0.95 -5.39 -23.55
C ASN A 25 -0.58 -6.85 -23.88
N SER A 26 -0.98 -7.79 -23.06
CA SER A 26 -0.92 -9.20 -23.44
C SER A 26 -2.23 -9.58 -24.12
N ASN A 27 -2.33 -9.31 -25.44
CA ASN A 27 -3.44 -9.81 -26.28
C ASN A 27 -3.40 -11.33 -26.53
N LYS A 28 -2.66 -12.07 -25.72
CA LYS A 28 -2.77 -13.51 -25.68
C LYS A 28 -3.95 -13.83 -24.78
N LEU A 29 -5.06 -14.23 -25.39
CA LEU A 29 -6.13 -14.95 -24.71
C LEU A 29 -5.52 -16.24 -24.11
N ILE A 30 -5.01 -16.13 -22.90
CA ILE A 30 -4.63 -17.31 -22.13
C ILE A 30 -5.97 -17.95 -21.75
N PRO A 31 -6.22 -19.21 -22.13
CA PRO A 31 -7.44 -19.90 -21.73
C PRO A 31 -7.55 -19.82 -20.21
N ILE A 32 -8.66 -19.29 -19.70
CA ILE A 32 -8.92 -19.25 -18.26
C ILE A 32 -9.29 -20.68 -17.85
N GLU A 33 -8.30 -21.43 -17.39
CA GLU A 33 -8.56 -22.75 -16.80
C GLU A 33 -9.37 -22.61 -15.51
N ARG A 34 -10.20 -23.62 -15.24
CA ARG A 34 -11.01 -23.65 -14.02
C ARG A 34 -10.08 -23.72 -12.80
N LYS A 35 -10.18 -22.76 -11.90
CA LYS A 35 -9.37 -22.74 -10.68
C LYS A 35 -9.59 -24.02 -9.86
N PRO A 36 -8.52 -24.59 -9.27
CA PRO A 36 -8.63 -25.73 -8.37
C PRO A 36 -9.62 -25.47 -7.23
N THR A 37 -10.22 -26.53 -6.71
CA THR A 37 -11.26 -26.42 -5.66
C THR A 37 -10.74 -25.77 -4.37
N TRP A 38 -9.46 -25.97 -4.06
CA TRP A 38 -8.81 -25.38 -2.88
C TRP A 38 -8.57 -23.86 -3.00
N LEU A 39 -8.64 -23.29 -4.20
CA LEU A 39 -8.60 -21.83 -4.42
C LEU A 39 -9.99 -21.17 -4.33
N ARG A 40 -11.03 -21.91 -3.96
CA ARG A 40 -12.36 -21.34 -3.79
C ARG A 40 -12.43 -20.57 -2.48
N ILE A 41 -12.73 -19.28 -2.58
CA ILE A 41 -12.96 -18.42 -1.45
C ILE A 41 -14.39 -18.64 -0.97
N LYS A 42 -14.56 -18.87 0.34
CA LYS A 42 -15.87 -18.85 0.96
C LYS A 42 -16.34 -17.41 1.05
N SER A 43 -17.46 -17.07 0.42
CA SER A 43 -18.09 -15.77 0.61
C SER A 43 -18.60 -15.68 2.05
N LEU A 44 -17.88 -14.98 2.89
CA LEU A 44 -18.30 -14.66 4.25
C LEU A 44 -19.11 -13.35 4.17
N ASN A 45 -20.42 -13.45 4.03
CA ASN A 45 -21.30 -12.28 4.09
C ASN A 45 -21.42 -11.79 5.55
N SER A 46 -20.29 -11.42 6.13
CA SER A 46 -20.17 -11.01 7.53
C SER A 46 -20.74 -9.61 7.74
N PRO A 47 -21.60 -9.40 8.77
CA PRO A 47 -22.04 -8.07 9.15
C PRO A 47 -20.85 -7.12 9.40
N LYS A 48 -19.80 -7.61 10.04
CA LYS A 48 -18.58 -6.85 10.32
C LYS A 48 -17.89 -6.37 9.04
N TYR A 49 -17.80 -7.20 8.00
CA TYR A 49 -17.24 -6.76 6.72
C TYR A 49 -18.01 -5.58 6.11
N ARG A 50 -19.36 -5.62 6.17
CA ARG A 50 -20.19 -4.53 5.62
C ARG A 50 -20.01 -3.24 6.40
N GLU A 51 -19.98 -3.32 7.73
CA GLU A 51 -19.71 -2.18 8.61
C GLU A 51 -18.34 -1.55 8.27
N LEU A 52 -17.29 -2.36 8.19
CA LEU A 52 -15.95 -1.87 7.88
C LEU A 52 -15.86 -1.23 6.51
N LYS A 53 -16.53 -1.81 5.51
CA LYS A 53 -16.60 -1.23 4.16
C LYS A 53 -17.27 0.15 4.16
N THR A 54 -18.32 0.32 4.95
CA THR A 54 -19.00 1.62 5.12
C THR A 54 -18.05 2.65 5.75
N ILE A 55 -17.34 2.30 6.82
CA ILE A 55 -16.38 3.19 7.49
C ILE A 55 -15.27 3.65 6.52
N VAL A 56 -14.68 2.73 5.78
CA VAL A 56 -13.62 3.05 4.80
C VAL A 56 -14.13 4.03 3.74
N SER A 57 -15.33 3.78 3.20
CA SER A 57 -15.95 4.63 2.19
C SER A 57 -16.29 6.03 2.72
N GLU A 58 -16.96 6.14 3.87
CA GLU A 58 -17.36 7.40 4.48
C GLU A 58 -16.18 8.30 4.85
N LYS A 59 -15.06 7.68 5.28
CA LYS A 59 -13.83 8.39 5.65
C LYS A 59 -12.93 8.67 4.46
N LYS A 60 -13.31 8.25 3.24
CA LYS A 60 -12.51 8.38 2.01
C LYS A 60 -11.10 7.83 2.18
N LEU A 61 -10.97 6.70 2.85
CA LEU A 61 -9.70 6.01 3.05
C LEU A 61 -9.40 5.08 1.88
N HIS A 62 -8.12 4.86 1.63
CA HIS A 62 -7.65 3.90 0.64
C HIS A 62 -7.18 2.63 1.34
N THR A 63 -7.65 1.47 0.88
CA THR A 63 -7.19 0.18 1.36
C THR A 63 -6.60 -0.62 0.20
N VAL A 64 -5.45 -1.24 0.42
CA VAL A 64 -4.89 -2.18 -0.57
C VAL A 64 -5.85 -3.34 -0.81
N CYS A 65 -6.64 -3.70 0.20
CA CYS A 65 -7.63 -4.77 0.10
C CYS A 65 -8.67 -4.51 -1.01
N GLU A 66 -9.08 -3.24 -1.19
CA GLU A 66 -10.01 -2.83 -2.26
C GLU A 66 -9.29 -2.54 -3.57
N GLU A 67 -8.21 -1.74 -3.55
CA GLU A 67 -7.45 -1.35 -4.75
C GLU A 67 -6.87 -2.57 -5.49
N ALA A 68 -6.38 -3.56 -4.76
CA ALA A 68 -5.87 -4.82 -5.33
C ALA A 68 -6.96 -5.86 -5.60
N MET A 69 -8.24 -5.55 -5.35
CA MET A 69 -9.35 -6.52 -5.46
C MET A 69 -9.02 -7.83 -4.72
N CYS A 70 -8.54 -7.71 -3.48
CA CYS A 70 -8.03 -8.84 -2.71
C CYS A 70 -9.15 -9.85 -2.44
N PRO A 71 -8.99 -11.11 -2.83
CA PRO A 71 -10.01 -12.13 -2.62
C PRO A 71 -10.25 -12.48 -1.14
N ASN A 72 -9.29 -12.19 -0.26
CA ASN A 72 -9.35 -12.54 1.16
C ASN A 72 -9.90 -11.39 2.03
N ILE A 73 -10.32 -10.28 1.44
CA ILE A 73 -10.75 -9.07 2.17
C ILE A 73 -11.83 -9.38 3.23
N GLN A 74 -12.80 -10.21 2.90
CA GLN A 74 -13.89 -10.54 3.83
C GLN A 74 -13.39 -11.32 5.05
N GLU A 75 -12.48 -12.25 4.84
CA GLU A 75 -11.89 -13.04 5.92
C GLU A 75 -11.01 -12.18 6.83
N CYS A 76 -10.06 -11.44 6.26
CA CYS A 76 -9.15 -10.58 7.00
C CYS A 76 -9.90 -9.55 7.85
N TRP A 77 -10.85 -8.83 7.24
CA TRP A 77 -11.62 -7.81 7.95
C TRP A 77 -12.50 -8.41 9.05
N SER A 78 -13.08 -9.59 8.83
CA SER A 78 -13.85 -10.30 9.87
C SER A 78 -13.00 -10.70 11.07
N HIS A 79 -11.71 -10.98 10.87
CA HIS A 79 -10.77 -11.32 11.94
C HIS A 79 -10.10 -10.10 12.60
N GLY A 80 -10.40 -8.89 12.12
CA GLY A 80 -9.86 -7.64 12.68
C GLY A 80 -8.47 -7.29 12.17
N THR A 81 -8.16 -7.68 10.92
CA THR A 81 -6.94 -7.31 10.19
C THR A 81 -7.31 -6.53 8.95
N ALA A 82 -6.71 -5.38 8.72
CA ALA A 82 -6.88 -4.58 7.51
C ALA A 82 -5.57 -3.94 7.07
N THR A 83 -5.46 -3.66 5.75
CA THR A 83 -4.29 -2.98 5.16
C THR A 83 -4.71 -1.64 4.60
N PHE A 84 -4.20 -0.57 5.18
CA PHE A 84 -4.42 0.80 4.72
C PHE A 84 -3.30 1.25 3.80
N MET A 85 -3.67 2.00 2.75
CA MET A 85 -2.73 2.61 1.83
C MET A 85 -2.64 4.11 2.12
N LEU A 86 -1.49 4.54 2.58
CA LEU A 86 -1.19 5.92 2.94
C LEU A 86 -0.66 6.73 1.75
N LEU A 87 -0.63 8.05 1.92
CA LEU A 87 -0.08 9.01 0.96
C LEU A 87 -0.90 9.12 -0.34
N GLY A 88 -2.19 8.71 -0.27
CA GLY A 88 -3.13 8.77 -1.37
C GLY A 88 -3.10 7.55 -2.29
N SER A 89 -3.75 7.66 -3.46
CA SER A 89 -3.98 6.55 -4.40
C SER A 89 -3.17 6.64 -5.69
N VAL A 90 -2.17 7.54 -5.77
CA VAL A 90 -1.35 7.73 -6.98
C VAL A 90 0.11 7.52 -6.65
N CYS A 91 0.71 6.52 -7.27
CA CYS A 91 2.12 6.17 -7.10
C CYS A 91 2.99 6.90 -8.13
N THR A 92 4.16 7.38 -7.73
CA THR A 92 5.15 7.97 -8.65
C THR A 92 5.85 6.93 -9.52
N ARG A 93 5.71 5.63 -9.20
CA ARG A 93 6.37 4.52 -9.90
C ARG A 93 5.38 3.65 -10.67
N ALA A 94 5.88 2.98 -11.72
CA ALA A 94 5.09 2.21 -12.68
C ALA A 94 5.51 0.73 -12.74
N CYS A 95 5.41 0.02 -11.61
CA CYS A 95 5.68 -1.43 -11.59
C CYS A 95 4.63 -2.19 -12.42
N LYS A 96 5.07 -3.10 -13.31
CA LYS A 96 4.20 -3.75 -14.30
C LYS A 96 3.15 -4.67 -13.71
N PHE A 97 3.34 -5.16 -12.51
CA PHE A 97 2.39 -6.03 -11.80
C PHE A 97 1.39 -5.26 -10.93
N CYS A 98 1.65 -3.97 -10.66
CA CYS A 98 0.87 -3.18 -9.73
C CYS A 98 -0.40 -2.60 -10.40
N ALA A 99 -1.52 -2.64 -9.68
CA ALA A 99 -2.80 -2.09 -10.12
C ALA A 99 -3.04 -0.65 -9.68
N VAL A 100 -2.15 -0.08 -8.85
CA VAL A 100 -2.25 1.30 -8.37
C VAL A 100 -2.03 2.29 -9.51
N ASP A 101 -2.78 3.37 -9.51
CA ASP A 101 -2.67 4.43 -10.51
C ASP A 101 -1.30 5.11 -10.48
N THR A 102 -0.73 5.38 -11.65
CA THR A 102 0.60 5.98 -11.78
C THR A 102 0.50 7.43 -12.21
N GLY A 103 1.18 8.34 -11.49
CA GLY A 103 1.21 9.77 -11.79
C GLY A 103 2.16 10.52 -10.86
N ASN A 104 2.09 11.85 -10.91
CA ASN A 104 2.85 12.70 -10.01
C ASN A 104 1.91 13.54 -9.14
N PRO A 105 1.80 13.26 -7.83
CA PRO A 105 0.97 14.03 -6.90
C PRO A 105 1.48 15.45 -6.61
N LYS A 106 2.68 15.82 -7.07
CA LYS A 106 3.25 17.17 -6.91
C LYS A 106 3.29 17.65 -5.45
N GLY A 107 3.69 16.79 -4.55
CA GLY A 107 3.81 17.09 -3.13
C GLY A 107 2.48 17.21 -2.36
N LEU A 108 1.33 16.98 -3.01
CA LEU A 108 0.04 17.01 -2.31
C LEU A 108 -0.06 15.89 -1.28
N LEU A 109 -0.43 16.27 -0.05
CA LEU A 109 -0.67 15.39 1.09
C LEU A 109 -1.98 15.78 1.78
N ASP A 110 -2.76 14.80 2.20
CA ASP A 110 -3.87 15.02 3.13
C ASP A 110 -3.35 15.03 4.56
N LYS A 111 -3.17 16.22 5.13
CA LYS A 111 -2.67 16.39 6.51
C LYS A 111 -3.57 15.76 7.57
N GLU A 112 -4.81 15.47 7.25
CA GLU A 112 -5.76 14.82 8.16
C GLU A 112 -5.73 13.29 8.04
N GLU A 113 -5.05 12.71 7.04
CA GLU A 113 -4.98 11.26 6.82
C GLU A 113 -4.52 10.49 8.07
N PRO A 114 -3.49 10.93 8.84
CA PRO A 114 -3.07 10.25 10.06
C PRO A 114 -4.21 10.10 11.08
N LEU A 115 -4.95 11.15 11.33
CA LEU A 115 -6.09 11.12 12.26
C LEU A 115 -7.27 10.32 11.73
N LYS A 116 -7.57 10.42 10.44
CA LYS A 116 -8.63 9.63 9.78
C LYS A 116 -8.35 8.14 9.88
N VAL A 117 -7.11 7.73 9.60
CA VAL A 117 -6.67 6.32 9.70
C VAL A 117 -6.74 5.84 11.14
N ALA A 118 -6.19 6.59 12.11
CA ALA A 118 -6.24 6.25 13.52
C ALA A 118 -7.67 6.10 14.05
N ASN A 119 -8.56 7.02 13.66
CA ASN A 119 -9.98 6.95 14.00
C ASN A 119 -10.64 5.70 13.42
N SER A 120 -10.32 5.35 12.19
CA SER A 120 -10.92 4.20 11.52
C SER A 120 -10.46 2.89 12.14
N ILE A 121 -9.16 2.74 12.42
CA ILE A 121 -8.61 1.57 13.11
C ILE A 121 -9.26 1.37 14.48
N SER A 122 -9.45 2.46 15.23
CA SER A 122 -10.14 2.43 16.53
C SER A 122 -11.60 2.01 16.40
N HIS A 123 -12.38 2.61 15.47
CA HIS A 123 -13.78 2.25 15.23
C HIS A 123 -13.94 0.81 14.73
N MET A 124 -13.03 0.36 13.88
CA MET A 124 -13.01 -1.02 13.37
C MET A 124 -12.60 -2.04 14.42
N ASN A 125 -12.13 -1.58 15.58
CA ASN A 125 -11.61 -2.43 16.65
C ASN A 125 -10.62 -3.48 16.13
N LEU A 126 -9.64 -3.01 15.33
CA LEU A 126 -8.62 -3.88 14.75
C LEU A 126 -7.65 -4.36 15.82
N LYS A 127 -7.15 -5.57 15.63
CA LYS A 127 -6.07 -6.15 16.43
C LYS A 127 -4.72 -6.00 15.75
N TYR A 128 -4.74 -5.97 14.43
CA TYR A 128 -3.57 -5.89 13.57
C TYR A 128 -3.86 -4.97 12.37
N ALA A 129 -3.05 -3.95 12.21
CA ALA A 129 -3.14 -3.01 11.10
C ALA A 129 -1.86 -3.06 10.27
N VAL A 130 -1.98 -3.38 8.99
CA VAL A 130 -0.88 -3.21 8.04
C VAL A 130 -1.02 -1.82 7.44
N LEU A 131 0.01 -1.02 7.54
CA LEU A 131 0.13 0.25 6.86
C LEU A 131 1.10 0.10 5.71
N THR A 132 0.67 0.44 4.53
CA THR A 132 1.56 0.54 3.37
C THR A 132 1.36 1.88 2.69
N SER A 133 2.17 2.20 1.71
CA SER A 133 2.00 3.44 0.96
C SER A 133 2.34 3.27 -0.51
N VAL A 134 1.86 4.21 -1.31
CA VAL A 134 2.40 4.44 -2.65
C VAL A 134 3.81 5.01 -2.55
N ASN A 135 4.65 4.82 -3.58
CA ASN A 135 5.91 5.56 -3.65
C ASN A 135 5.64 7.03 -3.95
N ARG A 136 6.32 7.91 -3.22
CA ARG A 136 6.21 9.35 -3.27
C ARG A 136 7.58 9.98 -3.52
N ASP A 137 8.20 9.62 -4.67
CA ASP A 137 9.50 10.18 -5.07
C ASP A 137 9.43 11.71 -5.35
N ASP A 138 8.23 12.28 -5.32
CA ASP A 138 7.96 13.73 -5.35
C ASP A 138 8.11 14.44 -4.00
N LEU A 139 8.28 13.67 -2.91
CA LEU A 139 8.57 14.17 -1.56
C LEU A 139 10.03 13.91 -1.20
N SER A 140 10.68 14.86 -0.55
CA SER A 140 12.10 14.78 -0.19
C SER A 140 12.46 13.63 0.75
N ASP A 141 11.50 13.21 1.59
CA ASP A 141 11.62 12.09 2.54
C ASP A 141 10.87 10.83 2.09
N GLY A 142 10.33 10.83 0.85
CA GLY A 142 9.51 9.74 0.34
C GLY A 142 8.19 9.53 1.10
N GLY A 143 7.81 10.49 1.97
CA GLY A 143 6.61 10.44 2.82
C GLY A 143 6.83 9.78 4.19
N ALA A 144 8.08 9.59 4.61
CA ALA A 144 8.41 8.93 5.88
C ALA A 144 7.84 9.65 7.10
N ASN A 145 7.90 10.99 7.15
CA ASN A 145 7.32 11.76 8.25
C ASN A 145 5.80 11.54 8.36
N HIS A 146 5.09 11.63 7.27
CA HIS A 146 3.63 11.43 7.24
C HIS A 146 3.24 10.00 7.66
N PHE A 147 4.02 9.01 7.24
CA PHE A 147 3.86 7.63 7.66
C PHE A 147 4.07 7.48 9.17
N SER A 148 5.16 8.05 9.69
CA SER A 148 5.50 8.05 11.13
C SER A 148 4.40 8.73 11.97
N GLU A 149 3.89 9.89 11.53
CA GLU A 149 2.76 10.58 12.17
C GLU A 149 1.51 9.69 12.22
N THR A 150 1.25 8.92 11.16
CA THR A 150 0.12 7.99 11.13
C THR A 150 0.29 6.88 12.16
N VAL A 151 1.48 6.27 12.27
CA VAL A 151 1.76 5.25 13.28
C VAL A 151 1.57 5.81 14.68
N LYS A 152 2.14 6.99 14.97
CA LYS A 152 2.02 7.66 16.28
C LYS A 152 0.56 7.95 16.63
N ALA A 153 -0.22 8.50 15.71
CA ALA A 153 -1.65 8.76 15.92
C ALA A 153 -2.46 7.49 16.21
N ILE A 154 -2.12 6.36 15.56
CA ILE A 154 -2.75 5.07 15.83
C ILE A 154 -2.37 4.58 17.23
N LYS A 155 -1.08 4.60 17.61
CA LYS A 155 -0.60 4.14 18.91
C LYS A 155 -1.15 4.98 20.06
N GLU A 156 -1.31 6.28 19.87
CA GLU A 156 -1.94 7.15 20.86
C GLU A 156 -3.41 6.75 21.11
N LYS A 157 -4.16 6.51 20.04
CA LYS A 157 -5.60 6.21 20.11
C LYS A 157 -5.91 4.75 20.42
N SER A 158 -5.06 3.84 19.95
CA SER A 158 -5.24 2.38 20.04
C SER A 158 -3.93 1.70 20.41
N PRO A 159 -3.40 1.87 21.63
CA PRO A 159 -2.04 1.45 22.00
C PRO A 159 -1.81 -0.08 21.94
N LYS A 160 -2.89 -0.87 21.92
CA LYS A 160 -2.80 -2.34 21.86
C LYS A 160 -2.82 -2.91 20.44
N VAL A 161 -3.08 -2.08 19.43
CA VAL A 161 -3.07 -2.52 18.03
C VAL A 161 -1.63 -2.79 17.61
N MET A 162 -1.38 -3.96 17.03
CA MET A 162 -0.10 -4.26 16.39
C MET A 162 -0.07 -3.58 15.02
N ILE A 163 1.01 -2.87 14.74
CA ILE A 163 1.22 -2.13 13.51
C ILE A 163 2.39 -2.70 12.74
N GLU A 164 2.10 -3.18 11.52
CA GLU A 164 3.10 -3.53 10.53
C GLU A 164 3.23 -2.39 9.53
N ALA A 165 4.44 -1.85 9.39
CA ALA A 165 4.78 -0.86 8.39
C ALA A 165 5.41 -1.54 7.18
N LEU A 166 4.61 -1.77 6.12
CA LEU A 166 5.08 -2.25 4.83
C LEU A 166 5.49 -1.04 3.98
N VAL A 167 6.74 -0.63 4.14
CA VAL A 167 7.25 0.66 3.64
C VAL A 167 7.77 0.60 2.20
N PRO A 168 7.82 1.76 1.48
CA PRO A 168 8.59 1.89 0.26
C PRO A 168 10.10 1.90 0.57
N ASP A 169 10.92 1.88 -0.48
CA ASP A 169 12.38 1.84 -0.33
C ASP A 169 13.03 3.20 0.00
N PHE A 170 12.25 4.28 0.02
CA PHE A 170 12.71 5.67 0.27
C PHE A 170 13.98 6.05 -0.53
N LEU A 171 14.20 5.42 -1.71
CA LEU A 171 15.44 5.54 -2.49
C LEU A 171 16.71 5.21 -1.67
N GLY A 172 16.60 4.37 -0.64
CA GLY A 172 17.69 4.02 0.27
C GLY A 172 18.05 5.10 1.30
N ASN A 173 17.19 6.11 1.52
CA ASN A 173 17.45 7.17 2.49
C ASN A 173 17.36 6.64 3.93
N LYS A 174 18.51 6.52 4.60
CA LYS A 174 18.61 6.00 5.97
C LYS A 174 17.81 6.82 6.98
N LYS A 175 17.82 8.16 6.89
CA LYS A 175 17.04 9.03 7.78
C LYS A 175 15.54 8.76 7.70
N SER A 176 15.02 8.49 6.50
CA SER A 176 13.61 8.11 6.31
C SER A 176 13.30 6.77 6.98
N ILE A 177 14.22 5.80 6.91
CA ILE A 177 14.09 4.48 7.58
C ILE A 177 14.07 4.67 9.10
N GLU A 178 15.01 5.45 9.65
CA GLU A 178 15.10 5.77 11.08
C GLU A 178 13.80 6.42 11.60
N VAL A 179 13.27 7.42 10.88
CA VAL A 179 12.00 8.09 11.22
C VAL A 179 10.83 7.10 11.33
N ILE A 180 10.80 6.09 10.47
CA ILE A 180 9.76 5.05 10.53
C ILE A 180 9.96 4.16 11.77
N ILE A 181 11.18 3.73 12.05
CA ILE A 181 11.48 2.86 13.20
C ILE A 181 11.16 3.58 14.52
N ASP A 182 11.51 4.86 14.63
CA ASP A 182 11.24 5.70 15.81
C ASP A 182 9.74 6.01 16.03
N SER A 183 8.86 5.57 15.13
CA SER A 183 7.42 5.80 15.27
C SER A 183 6.70 4.85 16.23
N ASN A 184 7.42 3.89 16.85
CA ASN A 184 6.87 2.87 17.73
C ASN A 184 5.98 1.83 17.02
N LEU A 185 6.35 1.43 15.81
CA LEU A 185 5.75 0.32 15.09
C LEU A 185 6.16 -1.04 15.72
N ASP A 186 5.42 -2.10 15.41
CA ASP A 186 5.73 -3.44 15.91
C ASP A 186 6.50 -4.28 14.88
N VAL A 187 6.24 -4.07 13.59
CA VAL A 187 6.87 -4.82 12.49
C VAL A 187 7.26 -3.88 11.37
N PHE A 188 8.55 -3.87 11.02
CA PHE A 188 9.06 -3.21 9.81
C PHE A 188 9.15 -4.22 8.67
N ALA A 189 8.51 -3.95 7.56
CA ALA A 189 8.45 -4.85 6.41
C ALA A 189 8.71 -4.11 5.09
N GLN A 190 9.31 -4.81 4.13
CA GLN A 190 9.46 -4.34 2.76
C GLN A 190 9.43 -5.52 1.78
N ASN A 191 8.79 -5.31 0.63
CA ASN A 191 8.66 -6.35 -0.39
C ASN A 191 9.84 -6.38 -1.37
N LEU A 192 10.41 -7.56 -1.62
CA LEU A 192 11.30 -7.82 -2.75
C LEU A 192 10.55 -7.91 -4.09
N GLU A 193 9.26 -8.24 -4.04
CA GLU A 193 8.32 -8.39 -5.15
C GLU A 193 8.62 -9.54 -6.11
N THR A 194 9.88 -9.78 -6.40
CA THR A 194 10.31 -10.84 -7.32
C THR A 194 11.77 -11.21 -7.08
N VAL A 195 12.24 -12.25 -7.77
CA VAL A 195 13.66 -12.64 -7.78
C VAL A 195 14.51 -11.62 -8.52
N GLU A 196 15.78 -11.51 -8.17
CA GLU A 196 16.72 -10.50 -8.70
C GLU A 196 16.70 -10.40 -10.23
N ARG A 197 16.81 -11.55 -10.95
CA ARG A 197 16.84 -11.60 -12.42
C ARG A 197 15.62 -11.02 -13.12
N LEU A 198 14.47 -10.91 -12.42
CA LEU A 198 13.22 -10.37 -12.96
C LEU A 198 12.98 -8.93 -12.54
N THR A 199 13.67 -8.42 -11.53
CA THR A 199 13.44 -7.09 -10.95
C THR A 199 13.40 -6.01 -12.03
N LYS A 200 14.43 -5.90 -12.86
CA LYS A 200 14.51 -4.90 -13.95
C LYS A 200 13.41 -5.05 -15.02
N LYS A 201 12.79 -6.24 -15.12
CA LYS A 201 11.75 -6.51 -16.13
C LYS A 201 10.35 -6.10 -15.65
N VAL A 202 10.10 -6.19 -14.34
CA VAL A 202 8.74 -6.07 -13.78
C VAL A 202 8.57 -4.92 -12.78
N ARG A 203 9.64 -4.48 -12.09
CA ARG A 203 9.59 -3.32 -11.21
C ARG A 203 9.90 -2.01 -11.96
N ASP A 204 9.55 -0.89 -11.36
CA ASP A 204 9.98 0.44 -11.80
C ASP A 204 11.53 0.51 -11.79
N PRO A 205 12.18 1.20 -12.75
CA PRO A 205 13.65 1.30 -12.82
C PRO A 205 14.31 1.84 -11.54
N ARG A 206 13.60 2.61 -10.72
CA ARG A 206 14.08 3.16 -9.44
C ARG A 206 14.03 2.15 -8.29
N ALA A 207 13.38 1.02 -8.48
CA ALA A 207 13.27 -0.04 -7.47
C ALA A 207 14.31 -1.12 -7.70
N GLY A 208 15.30 -1.21 -6.82
CA GLY A 208 16.40 -2.17 -6.90
C GLY A 208 16.21 -3.38 -5.97
N TYR A 209 16.69 -4.56 -6.40
CA TYR A 209 16.74 -5.76 -5.54
C TYR A 209 17.70 -5.55 -4.35
N GLY A 210 18.94 -5.15 -4.63
CA GLY A 210 19.94 -4.84 -3.59
C GLY A 210 19.47 -3.70 -2.68
N GLN A 211 18.88 -2.62 -3.24
CA GLN A 211 18.33 -1.52 -2.46
C GLN A 211 17.29 -1.97 -1.44
N THR A 212 16.42 -2.93 -1.78
CA THR A 212 15.46 -3.49 -0.82
C THR A 212 16.16 -4.24 0.32
N LEU A 213 17.19 -5.02 0.01
CA LEU A 213 17.99 -5.71 1.03
C LEU A 213 18.75 -4.72 1.93
N ASP A 214 19.32 -3.66 1.36
CA ASP A 214 20.02 -2.61 2.10
C ASP A 214 19.07 -1.86 3.05
N VAL A 215 17.83 -1.58 2.63
CA VAL A 215 16.81 -0.98 3.50
C VAL A 215 16.48 -1.88 4.68
N LEU A 216 16.27 -3.19 4.45
CA LEU A 216 15.99 -4.15 5.52
C LEU A 216 17.18 -4.33 6.48
N SER A 217 18.41 -4.37 5.95
CA SER A 217 19.64 -4.42 6.77
C SER A 217 19.79 -3.16 7.61
N SER A 218 19.61 -1.98 7.00
CA SER A 218 19.68 -0.69 7.71
C SER A 218 18.64 -0.58 8.82
N ALA A 219 17.41 -1.05 8.54
CA ALA A 219 16.36 -1.06 9.56
C ALA A 219 16.72 -1.98 10.74
N LYS A 220 17.24 -3.16 10.46
CA LYS A 220 17.66 -4.10 11.50
C LYS A 220 18.84 -3.58 12.32
N GLU A 221 19.84 -3.00 11.68
CA GLU A 221 21.01 -2.42 12.35
C GLU A 221 20.62 -1.26 13.27
N TYR A 222 19.68 -0.43 12.84
CA TYR A 222 19.23 0.72 13.65
C TYR A 222 18.35 0.32 14.82
N SER A 223 17.55 -0.74 14.71
CA SER A 223 16.63 -1.22 15.76
C SER A 223 17.28 -2.17 16.78
N SER A 224 18.57 -2.52 16.61
CA SER A 224 19.32 -3.42 17.50
C SER A 224 20.00 -2.64 18.61
#